data_6bccdf9ef8d9028d0bf6e51310aa7a1e
#
_entry.id   6bccdf9ef8d9028d0bf6e51310aa7a1e
#
_cell.length_a   1.000
_cell.length_b   1.000
_cell.length_c   1.000
_cell.angle_alpha   90.00
_cell.angle_beta   90.00
_cell.angle_gamma   90.00
#
_symmetry.space_group_name_H-M   'P 1'
#
loop_
_entity.id
_entity.type
_entity.pdbx_description
1 polymer ?
#
loop_
_entity_poly.entity_id
_entity_poly.type
_entity_poly.pdbx_seq_one_letter_code
_entity_poly.pdbx_strand_id
1 'polypeptide(L)'
;MAKEIKFNIEARDLMKKGVDELADAVKVTLGPKGRNVVIEKKFGAPHITKDGVTVAKEIELADPYANIGAQMVKEVASKTGDDAGDGTTTATILAQSIINVGLKNVTAGANPMELKRGIEKAVAAVVKHLESQKEVVGNNFEKIRQVGRISANGDETIGNLIAEAMEKVGIEGVITVEEAKGTETEVKTVGGMQFDRGYISPYFVTDSEKMTVEFENPYILLYDKKISSMKELLPVLEPVAQSGRALLIIAEDVESEALATLVVNRLRGSLKIAAVKAPGFGDRRKEMLEDIAILTGGVVTSEDKGLKLENLTIDMLGRADKITIDKENTTIVKGAGKKEFIQERIEQIKKLIENSTSDYDKEKLQERLAKMAGGVAVLYVGAPSEVEMKEKKD
;
A
#
# COMPACT_ATOMS: atom_id res chain seq x y z
N MET A 1 22.64 -14.02 21.03
CA MET A 1 22.77 -13.05 22.12
C MET A 1 22.03 -13.59 23.34
N ALA A 2 22.57 -13.36 24.54
CA ALA A 2 21.85 -13.66 25.79
C ALA A 2 20.64 -12.70 25.91
N LYS A 3 19.51 -13.22 26.42
CA LYS A 3 18.33 -12.40 26.70
C LYS A 3 18.40 -11.91 28.15
N GLU A 4 18.19 -10.62 28.34
CA GLU A 4 17.99 -10.03 29.66
C GLU A 4 16.49 -10.08 30.00
N ILE A 5 16.15 -10.43 31.22
CA ILE A 5 14.76 -10.59 31.65
C ILE A 5 14.48 -9.59 32.78
N LYS A 6 13.42 -8.80 32.62
CA LYS A 6 12.90 -7.86 33.63
C LYS A 6 11.53 -8.30 34.10
N PHE A 7 11.20 -8.00 35.34
CA PHE A 7 9.95 -8.43 35.98
C PHE A 7 9.22 -7.27 36.68
N ASN A 8 7.96 -7.47 36.93
CA ASN A 8 7.11 -6.66 37.81
C ASN A 8 7.07 -5.15 37.44
N ILE A 9 7.22 -4.30 38.42
CA ILE A 9 7.06 -2.85 38.31
C ILE A 9 8.13 -2.27 37.36
N GLU A 10 9.39 -2.67 37.50
CA GLU A 10 10.49 -2.20 36.69
C GLU A 10 10.23 -2.40 35.18
N ALA A 11 9.80 -3.60 34.79
CA ALA A 11 9.49 -3.91 33.40
C ALA A 11 8.34 -3.05 32.86
N ARG A 12 7.29 -2.84 33.66
CA ARG A 12 6.12 -2.03 33.28
C ARG A 12 6.47 -0.56 33.14
N ASP A 13 7.26 -0.01 34.07
CA ASP A 13 7.62 1.40 34.06
C ASP A 13 8.52 1.72 32.85
N LEU A 14 9.46 0.85 32.49
CA LEU A 14 10.27 1.01 31.30
C LEU A 14 9.45 0.95 30.01
N MET A 15 8.56 -0.03 29.89
CA MET A 15 7.66 -0.12 28.72
C MET A 15 6.72 1.10 28.63
N LYS A 16 6.13 1.52 29.78
CA LYS A 16 5.29 2.70 29.86
C LYS A 16 6.04 3.96 29.42
N LYS A 17 7.29 4.11 29.85
CA LYS A 17 8.16 5.24 29.43
C LYS A 17 8.27 5.29 27.92
N GLY A 18 8.51 4.14 27.26
CA GLY A 18 8.59 4.09 25.80
C GLY A 18 7.28 4.43 25.11
N VAL A 19 6.16 3.95 25.65
CA VAL A 19 4.82 4.32 25.16
C VAL A 19 4.61 5.83 25.23
N ASP A 20 4.96 6.44 26.37
CA ASP A 20 4.78 7.88 26.59
C ASP A 20 5.69 8.70 25.68
N GLU A 21 6.97 8.36 25.56
CA GLU A 21 7.94 9.09 24.71
C GLU A 21 7.51 9.11 23.25
N LEU A 22 7.07 7.98 22.71
CA LEU A 22 6.57 7.91 21.33
C LEU A 22 5.27 8.70 21.17
N ALA A 23 4.29 8.45 22.03
CA ALA A 23 2.98 9.08 21.91
C ALA A 23 3.05 10.59 22.12
N ASP A 24 3.89 11.08 23.02
CA ASP A 24 4.07 12.52 23.24
C ASP A 24 4.76 13.20 22.05
N ALA A 25 5.69 12.54 21.36
CA ALA A 25 6.27 13.04 20.13
C ALA A 25 5.24 13.13 18.98
N VAL A 26 4.40 12.10 18.82
CA VAL A 26 3.34 12.08 17.80
C VAL A 26 2.22 13.09 18.10
N LYS A 27 1.86 13.22 19.38
CA LYS A 27 0.76 14.08 19.85
C LYS A 27 0.89 15.56 19.47
N VAL A 28 2.13 16.06 19.26
CA VAL A 28 2.34 17.46 18.89
C VAL A 28 1.78 17.81 17.52
N THR A 29 1.50 16.82 16.68
CA THR A 29 0.90 16.99 15.34
C THR A 29 -0.63 17.08 15.35
N LEU A 30 -1.30 16.82 16.50
CA LEU A 30 -2.75 16.68 16.57
C LEU A 30 -3.52 17.99 16.47
N GLY A 31 -4.53 17.99 15.60
CA GLY A 31 -5.61 18.98 15.55
C GLY A 31 -5.19 20.36 15.03
N PRO A 32 -6.07 21.40 15.20
CA PRO A 32 -5.85 22.73 14.61
C PRO A 32 -4.61 23.47 15.13
N LYS A 33 -4.09 23.06 16.28
CA LYS A 33 -2.82 23.57 16.85
C LYS A 33 -1.64 22.65 16.61
N GLY A 34 -1.84 21.60 15.78
CA GLY A 34 -0.79 20.67 15.41
C GLY A 34 0.40 21.40 14.79
N ARG A 35 1.60 20.90 15.08
CA ARG A 35 2.87 21.44 14.60
C ARG A 35 3.60 20.41 13.76
N ASN A 36 4.41 20.92 12.84
CA ASN A 36 5.35 20.07 12.11
C ASN A 36 6.40 19.52 13.06
N VAL A 37 6.79 18.28 12.81
CA VAL A 37 7.96 17.65 13.42
C VAL A 37 9.09 17.69 12.40
N VAL A 38 10.28 18.03 12.86
CA VAL A 38 11.51 18.03 12.05
C VAL A 38 12.31 16.79 12.40
N ILE A 39 12.53 15.94 11.43
CA ILE A 39 13.24 14.67 11.58
C ILE A 39 14.60 14.80 10.91
N GLU A 40 15.67 14.52 11.66
CA GLU A 40 17.02 14.51 11.12
C GLU A 40 17.18 13.33 10.14
N LYS A 41 17.76 13.60 8.97
CA LYS A 41 18.20 12.57 8.03
C LYS A 41 19.72 12.57 7.96
N LYS A 42 20.34 11.39 7.94
CA LYS A 42 21.80 11.24 7.85
C LYS A 42 22.40 11.86 6.59
N PHE A 43 21.60 11.91 5.53
CA PHE A 43 21.98 12.52 4.25
C PHE A 43 20.78 13.30 3.69
N GLY A 44 21.04 14.49 3.13
CA GLY A 44 20.04 15.36 2.53
C GLY A 44 19.42 16.36 3.51
N ALA A 45 18.31 16.97 3.12
CA ALA A 45 17.55 17.91 3.94
C ALA A 45 16.77 17.17 5.05
N PRO A 46 16.54 17.83 6.22
CA PRO A 46 15.66 17.28 7.25
C PRO A 46 14.27 17.02 6.68
N HIS A 47 13.63 15.96 7.14
CA HIS A 47 12.24 15.67 6.80
C HIS A 47 11.32 16.45 7.73
N ILE A 48 10.41 17.24 7.15
CA ILE A 48 9.41 18.02 7.88
C ILE A 48 8.05 17.41 7.60
N THR A 49 7.34 16.95 8.62
CA THR A 49 6.05 16.29 8.46
C THR A 49 5.08 16.60 9.60
N LYS A 50 3.79 16.50 9.31
CA LYS A 50 2.68 16.51 10.28
C LYS A 50 2.08 15.12 10.45
N ASP A 51 2.46 14.17 9.61
CA ASP A 51 1.89 12.82 9.64
C ASP A 51 2.36 12.04 10.86
N GLY A 52 1.38 11.56 11.66
CA GLY A 52 1.65 10.86 12.91
C GLY A 52 2.33 9.51 12.71
N VAL A 53 2.03 8.77 11.64
CA VAL A 53 2.67 7.48 11.40
C VAL A 53 4.11 7.66 10.95
N THR A 54 4.40 8.65 10.14
CA THR A 54 5.78 9.00 9.73
C THR A 54 6.63 9.37 10.94
N VAL A 55 6.11 10.23 11.84
CA VAL A 55 6.79 10.54 13.10
C VAL A 55 7.00 9.28 13.94
N ALA A 56 5.98 8.44 14.11
CA ALA A 56 6.07 7.22 14.92
C ALA A 56 7.12 6.24 14.38
N LYS A 57 7.22 6.08 13.04
CA LYS A 57 8.18 5.18 12.38
C LYS A 57 9.64 5.57 12.64
N GLU A 58 9.94 6.85 12.78
CA GLU A 58 11.30 7.35 12.99
C GLU A 58 11.77 7.28 14.45
N ILE A 59 10.85 7.04 15.40
CA ILE A 59 11.23 6.98 16.81
C ILE A 59 11.88 5.65 17.15
N GLU A 60 13.12 5.72 17.62
CA GLU A 60 13.88 4.61 18.16
C GLU A 60 14.57 5.06 19.44
N LEU A 61 14.33 4.36 20.55
CA LEU A 61 14.84 4.73 21.86
C LEU A 61 16.11 3.96 22.20
N ALA A 62 17.05 4.64 22.85
CA ALA A 62 18.33 4.04 23.24
C ALA A 62 18.18 2.96 24.31
N ASP A 63 17.19 3.06 25.21
CA ASP A 63 16.89 2.02 26.18
C ASP A 63 16.08 0.90 25.53
N PRO A 64 16.61 -0.35 25.49
CA PRO A 64 15.95 -1.44 24.78
C PRO A 64 14.57 -1.82 25.36
N TYR A 65 14.35 -1.64 26.64
CA TYR A 65 13.06 -1.95 27.27
C TYR A 65 12.02 -0.86 27.02
N ALA A 66 12.43 0.42 27.10
CA ALA A 66 11.57 1.53 26.67
C ALA A 66 11.26 1.40 25.19
N ASN A 67 12.23 1.01 24.36
CA ASN A 67 12.02 0.82 22.92
C ASN A 67 10.99 -0.27 22.62
N ILE A 68 10.87 -1.33 23.43
CA ILE A 68 9.80 -2.32 23.28
C ILE A 68 8.41 -1.64 23.42
N GLY A 69 8.23 -0.81 24.42
CA GLY A 69 6.99 -0.04 24.60
C GLY A 69 6.69 0.89 23.42
N ALA A 70 7.69 1.59 22.93
CA ALA A 70 7.58 2.44 21.75
C ALA A 70 7.18 1.63 20.50
N GLN A 71 7.83 0.49 20.24
CA GLN A 71 7.51 -0.38 19.09
C GLN A 71 6.07 -0.90 19.11
N MET A 72 5.51 -1.22 20.29
CA MET A 72 4.11 -1.65 20.40
C MET A 72 3.13 -0.55 19.97
N VAL A 73 3.40 0.71 20.31
CA VAL A 73 2.55 1.84 19.91
C VAL A 73 2.82 2.24 18.46
N LYS A 74 4.05 2.11 17.98
CA LYS A 74 4.38 2.26 16.56
C LYS A 74 3.56 1.31 15.68
N GLU A 75 3.37 0.06 16.12
CA GLU A 75 2.54 -0.91 15.41
C GLU A 75 1.06 -0.47 15.33
N VAL A 76 0.53 0.14 16.42
CA VAL A 76 -0.83 0.71 16.40
C VAL A 76 -0.97 1.80 15.35
N ALA A 77 -0.01 2.73 15.29
CA ALA A 77 -0.01 3.81 14.30
C ALA A 77 0.06 3.24 12.86
N SER A 78 1.00 2.31 12.62
CA SER A 78 1.18 1.69 11.31
C SER A 78 -0.06 0.93 10.85
N LYS A 79 -0.64 0.10 11.72
CA LYS A 79 -1.85 -0.66 11.39
C LYS A 79 -3.04 0.25 11.10
N THR A 80 -3.19 1.35 11.84
CA THR A 80 -4.26 2.33 11.57
C THR A 80 -4.05 3.01 10.22
N GLY A 81 -2.81 3.34 9.86
CA GLY A 81 -2.46 3.87 8.54
C GLY A 81 -2.79 2.88 7.42
N ASP A 82 -2.43 1.61 7.58
CA ASP A 82 -2.68 0.55 6.60
C ASP A 82 -4.19 0.29 6.42
N ASP A 83 -4.96 0.23 7.52
CA ASP A 83 -6.38 -0.13 7.49
C ASP A 83 -7.29 1.05 7.06
N ALA A 84 -6.95 2.29 7.45
CA ALA A 84 -7.83 3.46 7.29
C ALA A 84 -7.20 4.63 6.51
N GLY A 85 -5.90 4.67 6.33
CA GLY A 85 -5.19 5.78 5.69
C GLY A 85 -5.12 7.08 6.49
N ASP A 86 -5.87 7.18 7.60
CA ASP A 86 -5.96 8.37 8.45
C ASP A 86 -6.20 7.98 9.91
N GLY A 87 -6.09 8.96 10.83
CA GLY A 87 -6.37 8.75 12.25
C GLY A 87 -5.20 8.15 13.04
N THR A 88 -4.02 8.05 12.50
CA THR A 88 -2.83 7.44 13.11
C THR A 88 -2.42 8.13 14.43
N THR A 89 -2.45 9.46 14.45
CA THR A 89 -2.18 10.26 15.67
C THR A 89 -3.23 10.01 16.73
N THR A 90 -4.51 9.97 16.37
CA THR A 90 -5.62 9.70 17.30
C THR A 90 -5.51 8.31 17.90
N ALA A 91 -5.22 7.29 17.07
CA ALA A 91 -5.03 5.91 17.53
C ALA A 91 -3.86 5.78 18.50
N THR A 92 -2.74 6.46 18.23
CA THR A 92 -1.56 6.51 19.09
C THR A 92 -1.88 7.08 20.47
N ILE A 93 -2.63 8.20 20.53
CA ILE A 93 -3.01 8.85 21.78
C ILE A 93 -4.02 8.01 22.57
N LEU A 94 -4.97 7.38 21.89
CA LEU A 94 -5.91 6.45 22.52
C LEU A 94 -5.19 5.25 23.12
N ALA A 95 -4.23 4.66 22.39
CA ALA A 95 -3.41 3.56 22.90
C ALA A 95 -2.64 3.98 24.15
N GLN A 96 -1.97 5.13 24.15
CA GLN A 96 -1.30 5.70 25.34
C GLN A 96 -2.26 5.85 26.52
N SER A 97 -3.44 6.42 26.28
CA SER A 97 -4.44 6.66 27.34
C SER A 97 -4.95 5.35 27.95
N ILE A 98 -5.29 4.36 27.10
CA ILE A 98 -5.77 3.05 27.55
C ILE A 98 -4.67 2.32 28.35
N ILE A 99 -3.43 2.33 27.87
CA ILE A 99 -2.29 1.70 28.55
C ILE A 99 -2.05 2.38 29.91
N ASN A 100 -2.02 3.71 29.97
CA ASN A 100 -1.76 4.46 31.19
C ASN A 100 -2.84 4.26 32.26
N VAL A 101 -4.11 4.25 31.85
CA VAL A 101 -5.23 3.98 32.79
C VAL A 101 -5.24 2.50 33.18
N GLY A 102 -5.02 1.61 32.24
CA GLY A 102 -4.95 0.16 32.49
C GLY A 102 -3.85 -0.21 33.48
N LEU A 103 -2.64 0.31 33.28
CA LEU A 103 -1.50 0.06 34.19
C LEU A 103 -1.76 0.58 35.61
N LYS A 104 -2.43 1.73 35.78
CA LYS A 104 -2.82 2.22 37.11
C LYS A 104 -3.74 1.23 37.83
N ASN A 105 -4.72 0.66 37.11
CA ASN A 105 -5.64 -0.33 37.69
C ASN A 105 -4.92 -1.64 38.05
N VAL A 106 -4.02 -2.12 37.19
CA VAL A 106 -3.20 -3.32 37.46
C VAL A 106 -2.30 -3.10 38.68
N THR A 107 -1.68 -1.92 38.78
CA THR A 107 -0.84 -1.57 39.95
C THR A 107 -1.68 -1.49 41.23
N ALA A 108 -2.93 -1.09 41.14
CA ALA A 108 -3.88 -1.08 42.26
C ALA A 108 -4.45 -2.47 42.61
N GLY A 109 -3.99 -3.55 41.91
CA GLY A 109 -4.38 -4.93 42.23
C GLY A 109 -5.47 -5.51 41.34
N ALA A 110 -5.92 -4.81 40.30
CA ALA A 110 -6.90 -5.36 39.38
C ALA A 110 -6.29 -6.51 38.56
N ASN A 111 -7.08 -7.56 38.28
CA ASN A 111 -6.68 -8.67 37.47
C ASN A 111 -6.52 -8.23 36.01
N PRO A 112 -5.32 -8.35 35.39
CA PRO A 112 -5.08 -7.93 34.02
C PRO A 112 -5.99 -8.61 32.98
N MET A 113 -6.33 -9.89 33.20
CA MET A 113 -7.18 -10.63 32.27
C MET A 113 -8.65 -10.18 32.32
N GLU A 114 -9.15 -9.83 33.52
CA GLU A 114 -10.48 -9.25 33.66
C GLU A 114 -10.54 -7.83 33.08
N LEU A 115 -9.48 -7.04 33.26
CA LEU A 115 -9.35 -5.72 32.63
C LEU A 115 -9.36 -5.84 31.10
N LYS A 116 -8.61 -6.79 30.53
CA LYS A 116 -8.63 -7.07 29.08
C LYS A 116 -10.04 -7.39 28.58
N ARG A 117 -10.76 -8.29 29.25
CA ARG A 117 -12.16 -8.63 28.89
C ARG A 117 -13.07 -7.42 28.96
N GLY A 118 -12.85 -6.54 29.94
CA GLY A 118 -13.59 -5.27 30.08
C GLY A 118 -13.33 -4.32 28.90
N ILE A 119 -12.07 -4.18 28.50
CA ILE A 119 -11.66 -3.36 27.35
C ILE A 119 -12.30 -3.92 26.06
N GLU A 120 -12.23 -5.23 25.83
CA GLU A 120 -12.83 -5.87 24.64
C GLU A 120 -14.34 -5.62 24.53
N LYS A 121 -15.08 -5.71 25.65
CA LYS A 121 -16.51 -5.40 25.69
C LYS A 121 -16.78 -3.91 25.42
N ALA A 122 -15.97 -3.02 25.98
CA ALA A 122 -16.12 -1.59 25.76
C ALA A 122 -15.84 -1.24 24.28
N VAL A 123 -14.78 -1.80 23.67
CA VAL A 123 -14.46 -1.60 22.25
C VAL A 123 -15.63 -2.06 21.37
N ALA A 124 -16.18 -3.25 21.61
CA ALA A 124 -17.32 -3.75 20.83
C ALA A 124 -18.55 -2.81 20.91
N ALA A 125 -18.83 -2.27 22.09
CA ALA A 125 -19.93 -1.32 22.28
C ALA A 125 -19.68 0.03 21.57
N VAL A 126 -18.46 0.56 21.66
CA VAL A 126 -18.05 1.81 21.00
C VAL A 126 -18.11 1.66 19.48
N VAL A 127 -17.55 0.57 18.92
CA VAL A 127 -17.58 0.30 17.48
C VAL A 127 -19.01 0.24 16.96
N LYS A 128 -19.89 -0.49 17.66
CA LYS A 128 -21.32 -0.55 17.29
C LYS A 128 -21.99 0.83 17.32
N HIS A 129 -21.64 1.68 18.28
CA HIS A 129 -22.16 3.04 18.33
C HIS A 129 -21.64 3.91 17.18
N LEU A 130 -20.33 3.85 16.87
CA LEU A 130 -19.74 4.55 15.74
C LEU A 130 -20.35 4.11 14.40
N GLU A 131 -20.62 2.82 14.23
CA GLU A 131 -21.33 2.31 13.05
C GLU A 131 -22.72 2.92 12.86
N SER A 132 -23.42 3.19 13.96
CA SER A 132 -24.74 3.85 13.91
C SER A 132 -24.68 5.34 13.57
N GLN A 133 -23.52 5.97 13.73
CA GLN A 133 -23.31 7.40 13.49
C GLN A 133 -22.57 7.70 12.18
N LYS A 134 -21.97 6.68 11.56
CA LYS A 134 -21.22 6.87 10.33
C LYS A 134 -22.11 7.38 9.19
N GLU A 135 -21.59 8.30 8.41
CA GLU A 135 -22.18 8.71 7.13
C GLU A 135 -21.45 8.04 5.99
N VAL A 136 -22.19 7.42 5.08
CA VAL A 136 -21.63 6.82 3.88
C VAL A 136 -21.25 7.93 2.90
N VAL A 137 -20.01 7.93 2.43
CA VAL A 137 -19.51 8.89 1.45
C VAL A 137 -20.06 8.56 0.04
N GLY A 138 -19.98 7.28 -0.37
CA GLY A 138 -20.45 6.82 -1.69
C GLY A 138 -19.89 7.66 -2.83
N ASN A 139 -20.72 7.95 -3.84
CA ASN A 139 -20.35 8.74 -5.01
C ASN A 139 -20.48 10.25 -4.80
N ASN A 140 -20.47 10.73 -3.56
CA ASN A 140 -20.61 12.16 -3.27
C ASN A 140 -19.23 12.85 -3.25
N PHE A 141 -18.83 13.43 -4.37
CA PHE A 141 -17.53 14.11 -4.52
C PHE A 141 -17.38 15.31 -3.58
N GLU A 142 -18.47 15.93 -3.13
CA GLU A 142 -18.40 16.97 -2.11
C GLU A 142 -17.98 16.41 -0.75
N LYS A 143 -18.49 15.24 -0.36
CA LYS A 143 -18.03 14.55 0.85
C LYS A 143 -16.57 14.07 0.72
N ILE A 144 -16.17 13.59 -0.46
CA ILE A 144 -14.77 13.23 -0.75
C ILE A 144 -13.86 14.44 -0.57
N ARG A 145 -14.26 15.61 -1.09
CA ARG A 145 -13.54 16.88 -0.91
C ARG A 145 -13.39 17.24 0.56
N GLN A 146 -14.46 17.15 1.32
CA GLN A 146 -14.46 17.45 2.76
C GLN A 146 -13.54 16.51 3.54
N VAL A 147 -13.55 15.21 3.24
CA VAL A 147 -12.62 14.22 3.85
C VAL A 147 -11.19 14.56 3.49
N GLY A 148 -10.89 14.77 2.19
CA GLY A 148 -9.55 15.15 1.74
C GLY A 148 -9.06 16.45 2.38
N ARG A 149 -9.93 17.47 2.53
CA ARG A 149 -9.59 18.72 3.23
C ARG A 149 -9.25 18.48 4.71
N ILE A 150 -10.00 17.63 5.40
CA ILE A 150 -9.75 17.34 6.83
C ILE A 150 -8.43 16.59 6.98
N SER A 151 -8.18 15.56 6.16
CA SER A 151 -6.93 14.79 6.19
C SER A 151 -5.72 15.66 5.84
N ALA A 152 -5.89 16.63 4.93
CA ALA A 152 -4.87 17.62 4.60
C ALA A 152 -4.80 18.81 5.60
N ASN A 153 -5.26 18.61 6.83
CA ASN A 153 -5.21 19.61 7.91
C ASN A 153 -5.90 20.95 7.56
N GLY A 154 -6.99 20.88 6.80
CA GLY A 154 -7.81 22.03 6.40
C GLY A 154 -7.43 22.67 5.05
N ASP A 155 -6.47 22.10 4.31
CA ASP A 155 -6.09 22.61 2.99
C ASP A 155 -7.20 22.32 1.95
N GLU A 156 -7.85 23.39 1.49
CA GLU A 156 -8.91 23.28 0.48
C GLU A 156 -8.36 22.90 -0.90
N THR A 157 -7.14 23.29 -1.21
CA THR A 157 -6.52 22.99 -2.51
C THR A 157 -6.30 21.51 -2.67
N ILE A 158 -5.75 20.85 -1.66
CA ILE A 158 -5.53 19.39 -1.64
C ILE A 158 -6.87 18.64 -1.69
N GLY A 159 -7.86 19.08 -0.88
CA GLY A 159 -9.20 18.47 -0.91
C GLY A 159 -9.87 18.56 -2.29
N ASN A 160 -9.73 19.68 -2.98
CA ASN A 160 -10.25 19.88 -4.33
C ASN A 160 -9.53 18.97 -5.35
N LEU A 161 -8.20 18.88 -5.28
CA LEU A 161 -7.40 18.02 -6.18
C LEU A 161 -7.75 16.56 -6.04
N ILE A 162 -7.94 16.07 -4.81
CA ILE A 162 -8.36 14.69 -4.54
C ILE A 162 -9.77 14.43 -5.11
N ALA A 163 -10.72 15.34 -4.87
CA ALA A 163 -12.06 15.22 -5.42
C ALA A 163 -12.07 15.24 -6.95
N GLU A 164 -11.30 16.12 -7.58
CA GLU A 164 -11.13 16.17 -9.04
C GLU A 164 -10.51 14.88 -9.58
N ALA A 165 -9.50 14.34 -8.90
CA ALA A 165 -8.88 13.09 -9.27
C ALA A 165 -9.90 11.93 -9.23
N MET A 166 -10.66 11.82 -8.12
CA MET A 166 -11.71 10.81 -7.97
C MET A 166 -12.85 10.95 -8.98
N GLU A 167 -13.24 12.19 -9.32
CA GLU A 167 -14.24 12.43 -10.36
C GLU A 167 -13.81 11.92 -11.74
N LYS A 168 -12.50 12.06 -12.05
CA LYS A 168 -11.95 11.60 -13.33
C LYS A 168 -11.83 10.08 -13.43
N VAL A 169 -11.50 9.39 -12.34
CA VAL A 169 -11.27 7.93 -12.36
C VAL A 169 -12.43 7.11 -11.78
N GLY A 170 -13.38 7.76 -11.12
CA GLY A 170 -14.47 7.10 -10.41
C GLY A 170 -14.04 6.57 -9.03
N ILE A 171 -15.02 6.06 -8.27
CA ILE A 171 -14.79 5.58 -6.89
C ILE A 171 -13.93 4.31 -6.80
N GLU A 172 -13.92 3.49 -7.84
CA GLU A 172 -13.06 2.30 -7.96
C GLU A 172 -11.70 2.65 -8.58
N GLY A 173 -11.51 3.91 -8.97
CA GLY A 173 -10.27 4.40 -9.53
C GLY A 173 -9.20 4.60 -8.47
N VAL A 174 -7.96 4.67 -8.92
CA VAL A 174 -6.79 4.80 -8.05
C VAL A 174 -6.17 6.17 -8.24
N ILE A 175 -5.75 6.78 -7.14
CA ILE A 175 -4.94 7.99 -7.15
C ILE A 175 -3.52 7.62 -6.72
N THR A 176 -2.53 8.01 -7.51
CA THR A 176 -1.11 7.94 -7.14
C THR A 176 -0.55 9.35 -7.03
N VAL A 177 0.37 9.56 -6.12
CA VAL A 177 1.01 10.86 -5.90
C VAL A 177 2.46 10.80 -6.36
N GLU A 178 2.82 11.69 -7.28
CA GLU A 178 4.15 11.79 -7.87
C GLU A 178 4.71 13.21 -7.73
N GLU A 179 6.01 13.34 -7.84
CA GLU A 179 6.67 14.65 -7.83
C GLU A 179 6.58 15.29 -9.21
N ALA A 180 6.10 16.53 -9.27
CA ALA A 180 6.10 17.30 -10.50
C ALA A 180 7.53 17.75 -10.86
N LYS A 181 7.79 17.90 -12.15
CA LYS A 181 9.06 18.51 -12.62
C LYS A 181 9.09 20.04 -12.48
N GLY A 182 7.95 20.64 -12.17
CA GLY A 182 7.74 22.08 -12.03
C GLY A 182 7.16 22.45 -10.66
N THR A 183 6.78 23.71 -10.53
CA THR A 183 6.22 24.27 -9.29
C THR A 183 4.70 24.10 -9.18
N GLU A 184 4.04 23.75 -10.28
CA GLU A 184 2.58 23.63 -10.32
C GLU A 184 2.13 22.20 -10.02
N THR A 185 1.06 22.07 -9.25
CA THR A 185 0.41 20.79 -8.96
C THR A 185 -0.69 20.54 -10.00
N GLU A 186 -0.71 19.36 -10.60
CA GLU A 186 -1.67 18.97 -11.63
C GLU A 186 -2.17 17.54 -11.47
N VAL A 187 -3.39 17.26 -11.94
CA VAL A 187 -4.00 15.93 -12.00
C VAL A 187 -4.05 15.44 -13.43
N LYS A 188 -3.38 14.32 -13.72
CA LYS A 188 -3.45 13.65 -15.04
C LYS A 188 -4.05 12.25 -14.89
N THR A 189 -4.97 11.90 -15.77
CA THR A 189 -5.48 10.53 -15.87
C THR A 189 -4.68 9.76 -16.91
N VAL A 190 -4.16 8.59 -16.52
CA VAL A 190 -3.41 7.68 -17.40
C VAL A 190 -4.03 6.30 -17.38
N GLY A 191 -3.82 5.51 -18.45
CA GLY A 191 -4.21 4.11 -18.46
C GLY A 191 -3.43 3.35 -17.38
N GLY A 192 -4.12 2.52 -16.62
CA GLY A 192 -3.51 1.76 -15.53
C GLY A 192 -4.57 1.04 -14.72
N MET A 193 -4.14 0.25 -13.75
CA MET A 193 -5.04 -0.43 -12.80
C MET A 193 -4.34 -0.75 -11.49
N GLN A 194 -5.13 -0.94 -10.46
CA GLN A 194 -4.69 -1.53 -9.19
C GLN A 194 -5.44 -2.83 -8.93
N PHE A 195 -4.75 -3.77 -8.29
CA PHE A 195 -5.36 -4.99 -7.78
C PHE A 195 -4.81 -5.34 -6.41
N ASP A 196 -5.63 -6.04 -5.62
CA ASP A 196 -5.43 -6.40 -4.21
C ASP A 196 -4.47 -7.59 -4.03
N ARG A 197 -3.22 -7.43 -4.46
CA ARG A 197 -2.12 -8.37 -4.21
C ARG A 197 -0.83 -7.57 -4.03
N GLY A 198 -0.23 -7.69 -2.86
CA GLY A 198 1.06 -7.11 -2.57
C GLY A 198 2.24 -8.06 -2.89
N TYR A 199 3.43 -7.64 -2.53
CA TYR A 199 4.64 -8.45 -2.76
C TYR A 199 4.61 -9.77 -1.95
N ILE A 200 5.04 -10.85 -2.58
CA ILE A 200 5.10 -12.19 -1.94
C ILE A 200 6.14 -12.22 -0.80
N SER A 201 7.18 -11.40 -0.89
CA SER A 201 8.23 -11.34 0.11
C SER A 201 8.65 -9.90 0.40
N PRO A 202 8.78 -9.49 1.67
CA PRO A 202 9.27 -8.16 2.02
C PRO A 202 10.73 -7.91 1.59
N TYR A 203 11.47 -8.95 1.25
CA TYR A 203 12.81 -8.80 0.69
C TYR A 203 12.83 -8.23 -0.73
N PHE A 204 11.70 -8.07 -1.40
CA PHE A 204 11.59 -7.35 -2.67
C PHE A 204 11.50 -5.83 -2.52
N VAL A 205 11.23 -5.32 -1.33
CA VAL A 205 11.06 -3.88 -1.04
C VAL A 205 12.26 -3.08 -1.52
N THR A 206 12.01 -2.02 -2.30
CA THR A 206 13.03 -1.09 -2.80
C THR A 206 13.12 0.18 -1.97
N ASP A 207 11.99 0.63 -1.40
CA ASP A 207 11.90 1.75 -0.46
C ASP A 207 11.55 1.21 0.93
N SER A 208 12.53 1.14 1.80
CA SER A 208 12.36 0.60 3.16
C SER A 208 11.61 1.54 4.11
N GLU A 209 11.54 2.84 3.81
CA GLU A 209 10.80 3.80 4.62
C GLU A 209 9.29 3.61 4.41
N LYS A 210 8.89 3.45 3.14
CA LYS A 210 7.49 3.23 2.75
C LYS A 210 7.08 1.76 2.72
N MET A 211 8.06 0.85 2.85
CA MET A 211 7.83 -0.60 2.66
C MET A 211 7.20 -0.92 1.30
N THR A 212 7.64 -0.24 0.24
CA THR A 212 7.14 -0.42 -1.13
C THR A 212 8.21 -0.90 -2.08
N VAL A 213 7.76 -1.52 -3.17
CA VAL A 213 8.56 -1.78 -4.37
C VAL A 213 8.18 -0.75 -5.41
N GLU A 214 9.13 0.01 -5.90
CA GLU A 214 8.91 0.97 -6.99
C GLU A 214 9.81 0.61 -8.18
N PHE A 215 9.21 0.43 -9.36
CA PHE A 215 9.90 0.13 -10.59
C PHE A 215 9.53 1.13 -11.69
N GLU A 216 10.53 1.71 -12.30
CA GLU A 216 10.43 2.57 -13.48
C GLU A 216 10.64 1.74 -14.75
N ASN A 217 9.73 1.89 -15.71
CA ASN A 217 9.76 1.18 -17.00
C ASN A 217 9.99 -0.34 -16.90
N PRO A 218 9.31 -1.07 -16.01
CA PRO A 218 9.53 -2.50 -15.82
C PRO A 218 8.98 -3.34 -16.97
N TYR A 219 9.52 -4.56 -17.05
CA TYR A 219 8.85 -5.67 -17.71
C TYR A 219 7.87 -6.37 -16.76
N ILE A 220 6.83 -6.99 -17.32
CA ILE A 220 5.80 -7.70 -16.57
C ILE A 220 5.63 -9.09 -17.18
N LEU A 221 5.91 -10.10 -16.37
CA LEU A 221 5.66 -11.51 -16.69
C LEU A 221 4.32 -11.94 -16.12
N LEU A 222 3.44 -12.47 -16.95
CA LEU A 222 2.13 -12.96 -16.56
C LEU A 222 2.06 -14.49 -16.74
N TYR A 223 1.80 -15.22 -15.67
CA TYR A 223 1.73 -16.69 -15.68
C TYR A 223 0.52 -17.20 -14.90
N ASP A 224 -0.21 -18.13 -15.48
CA ASP A 224 -1.46 -18.64 -14.90
C ASP A 224 -1.29 -19.76 -13.87
N LYS A 225 -0.05 -20.25 -13.68
CA LYS A 225 0.29 -21.32 -12.73
C LYS A 225 1.32 -20.87 -11.70
N LYS A 226 1.70 -21.78 -10.82
CA LYS A 226 2.74 -21.59 -9.84
C LYS A 226 4.14 -21.72 -10.46
N ILE A 227 5.09 -20.95 -9.94
CA ILE A 227 6.49 -21.02 -10.31
C ILE A 227 7.27 -21.55 -9.10
N SER A 228 7.80 -22.75 -9.23
CA SER A 228 8.58 -23.38 -8.18
C SER A 228 10.03 -23.66 -8.57
N SER A 229 10.33 -23.76 -9.89
CA SER A 229 11.65 -24.03 -10.44
C SER A 229 12.25 -22.81 -11.13
N MET A 230 13.50 -22.49 -10.80
CA MET A 230 14.25 -21.43 -11.48
C MET A 230 14.59 -21.75 -12.93
N LYS A 231 14.74 -23.04 -13.24
CA LYS A 231 15.15 -23.48 -14.60
C LYS A 231 14.19 -22.98 -15.68
N GLU A 232 12.89 -22.95 -15.36
CA GLU A 232 11.85 -22.48 -16.27
C GLU A 232 11.89 -20.96 -16.53
N LEU A 233 12.41 -20.19 -15.56
CA LEU A 233 12.51 -18.74 -15.64
C LEU A 233 13.79 -18.25 -16.31
N LEU A 234 14.86 -19.04 -16.36
CA LEU A 234 16.16 -18.61 -16.86
C LEU A 234 16.10 -17.96 -18.26
N PRO A 235 15.36 -18.51 -19.24
CA PRO A 235 15.28 -17.92 -20.57
C PRO A 235 14.74 -16.50 -20.60
N VAL A 236 13.91 -16.12 -19.62
CA VAL A 236 13.35 -14.76 -19.47
C VAL A 236 14.28 -13.89 -18.62
N LEU A 237 14.83 -14.44 -17.54
CA LEU A 237 15.65 -13.67 -16.59
C LEU A 237 16.96 -13.18 -17.20
N GLU A 238 17.61 -13.98 -18.05
CA GLU A 238 18.89 -13.60 -18.67
C GLU A 238 18.76 -12.36 -19.57
N PRO A 239 17.82 -12.30 -20.53
CA PRO A 239 17.62 -11.08 -21.34
C PRO A 239 17.16 -9.87 -20.50
N VAL A 240 16.33 -10.08 -19.47
CA VAL A 240 15.90 -9.00 -18.57
C VAL A 240 17.09 -8.46 -17.79
N ALA A 241 17.94 -9.31 -17.24
CA ALA A 241 19.16 -8.89 -16.55
C ALA A 241 20.10 -8.09 -17.45
N GLN A 242 20.30 -8.54 -18.70
CA GLN A 242 21.11 -7.84 -19.69
C GLN A 242 20.55 -6.46 -20.07
N SER A 243 19.21 -6.31 -20.05
CA SER A 243 18.56 -5.03 -20.34
C SER A 243 18.72 -3.99 -19.21
N GLY A 244 19.06 -4.44 -17.99
CA GLY A 244 19.15 -3.60 -16.79
C GLY A 244 17.79 -3.10 -16.26
N ARG A 245 16.68 -3.49 -16.89
CA ARG A 245 15.32 -3.10 -16.49
C ARG A 245 14.79 -4.01 -15.36
N ALA A 246 13.84 -3.50 -14.59
CA ALA A 246 13.16 -4.27 -13.57
C ALA A 246 12.15 -5.27 -14.18
N LEU A 247 11.87 -6.36 -13.47
CA LEU A 247 10.86 -7.35 -13.83
C LEU A 247 9.87 -7.51 -12.67
N LEU A 248 8.59 -7.36 -12.96
CA LEU A 248 7.52 -7.83 -12.09
C LEU A 248 7.01 -9.19 -12.59
N ILE A 249 6.97 -10.18 -11.72
CA ILE A 249 6.33 -11.48 -11.97
C ILE A 249 4.94 -11.47 -11.33
N ILE A 250 3.90 -11.71 -12.13
CA ILE A 250 2.53 -11.91 -11.68
C ILE A 250 2.16 -13.36 -12.02
N ALA A 251 2.10 -14.21 -11.00
CA ALA A 251 1.82 -15.63 -11.17
C ALA A 251 0.80 -16.13 -10.15
N GLU A 252 0.26 -17.33 -10.32
CA GLU A 252 -0.60 -17.93 -9.28
C GLU A 252 0.10 -17.92 -7.91
N ASP A 253 1.36 -18.33 -7.88
CA ASP A 253 2.26 -18.21 -6.74
C ASP A 253 3.72 -18.32 -7.23
N VAL A 254 4.66 -17.84 -6.42
CA VAL A 254 6.09 -18.10 -6.60
C VAL A 254 6.61 -18.64 -5.28
N GLU A 255 7.07 -19.86 -5.29
CA GLU A 255 7.39 -20.60 -4.05
C GLU A 255 8.70 -21.38 -4.13
N SER A 256 9.10 -21.95 -2.99
CA SER A 256 10.24 -22.86 -2.90
C SER A 256 11.56 -22.30 -3.42
N GLU A 257 12.25 -23.04 -4.27
CA GLU A 257 13.56 -22.71 -4.84
C GLU A 257 13.50 -21.42 -5.67
N ALA A 258 12.43 -21.25 -6.46
CA ALA A 258 12.27 -20.06 -7.31
C ALA A 258 12.24 -18.79 -6.48
N LEU A 259 11.39 -18.72 -5.45
CA LEU A 259 11.31 -17.55 -4.58
C LEU A 259 12.64 -17.26 -3.87
N ALA A 260 13.27 -18.27 -3.28
CA ALA A 260 14.53 -18.10 -2.58
C ALA A 260 15.62 -17.55 -3.51
N THR A 261 15.71 -18.06 -4.73
CA THR A 261 16.70 -17.64 -5.69
C THR A 261 16.46 -16.23 -6.21
N LEU A 262 15.20 -15.85 -6.47
CA LEU A 262 14.84 -14.48 -6.86
C LEU A 262 15.20 -13.49 -5.76
N VAL A 263 14.89 -13.80 -4.50
CA VAL A 263 15.22 -12.96 -3.33
C VAL A 263 16.74 -12.79 -3.21
N VAL A 264 17.51 -13.88 -3.31
CA VAL A 264 18.99 -13.81 -3.20
C VAL A 264 19.58 -12.94 -4.33
N ASN A 265 19.12 -13.09 -5.57
CA ASN A 265 19.62 -12.31 -6.69
C ASN A 265 19.21 -10.83 -6.58
N ARG A 266 18.03 -10.54 -6.06
CA ARG A 266 17.60 -9.17 -5.74
C ARG A 266 18.49 -8.55 -4.68
N LEU A 267 18.75 -9.24 -3.56
CA LEU A 267 19.59 -8.75 -2.47
C LEU A 267 21.04 -8.51 -2.89
N ARG A 268 21.56 -9.34 -3.83
CA ARG A 268 22.89 -9.16 -4.43
C ARG A 268 22.95 -8.02 -5.45
N GLY A 269 21.79 -7.43 -5.81
CA GLY A 269 21.72 -6.39 -6.82
C GLY A 269 21.89 -6.89 -8.27
N SER A 270 21.91 -8.21 -8.48
CA SER A 270 22.06 -8.82 -9.81
C SER A 270 20.79 -8.69 -10.66
N LEU A 271 19.63 -8.65 -10.01
CA LEU A 271 18.31 -8.50 -10.63
C LEU A 271 17.47 -7.45 -9.88
N LYS A 272 16.82 -6.59 -10.65
CA LYS A 272 15.75 -5.72 -10.15
C LYS A 272 14.43 -6.48 -10.35
N ILE A 273 13.95 -7.17 -9.34
CA ILE A 273 12.82 -8.09 -9.48
C ILE A 273 11.90 -8.05 -8.27
N ALA A 274 10.61 -8.24 -8.52
CA ALA A 274 9.61 -8.52 -7.50
C ALA A 274 8.60 -9.54 -8.04
N ALA A 275 7.89 -10.19 -7.13
CA ALA A 275 6.85 -11.13 -7.46
C ALA A 275 5.61 -10.88 -6.62
N VAL A 276 4.45 -10.98 -7.26
CA VAL A 276 3.13 -10.85 -6.65
C VAL A 276 2.24 -12.01 -7.08
N LYS A 277 1.25 -12.34 -6.26
CA LYS A 277 0.23 -13.32 -6.66
C LYS A 277 -0.74 -12.70 -7.66
N ALA A 278 -1.16 -13.47 -8.64
CA ALA A 278 -2.21 -13.05 -9.57
C ALA A 278 -3.53 -12.80 -8.81
N PRO A 279 -4.27 -11.75 -9.16
CA PRO A 279 -5.55 -11.45 -8.54
C PRO A 279 -6.62 -12.47 -8.93
N GLY A 280 -7.60 -12.71 -8.02
CA GLY A 280 -8.68 -13.66 -8.23
C GLY A 280 -8.28 -15.13 -8.05
N PHE A 281 -9.23 -16.03 -8.31
CA PHE A 281 -9.09 -17.48 -8.19
C PHE A 281 -9.75 -18.18 -9.37
N GLY A 282 -9.24 -19.35 -9.76
CA GLY A 282 -9.81 -20.17 -10.84
C GLY A 282 -9.91 -19.41 -12.16
N ASP A 283 -11.05 -19.49 -12.82
CA ASP A 283 -11.27 -18.83 -14.13
C ASP A 283 -11.21 -17.31 -14.03
N ARG A 284 -11.65 -16.71 -12.92
CA ARG A 284 -11.54 -15.26 -12.69
C ARG A 284 -10.09 -14.80 -12.69
N ARG A 285 -9.16 -15.60 -12.13
CA ARG A 285 -7.73 -15.27 -12.17
C ARG A 285 -7.23 -15.23 -13.61
N LYS A 286 -7.60 -16.20 -14.45
CA LYS A 286 -7.24 -16.22 -15.87
C LYS A 286 -7.74 -14.97 -16.60
N GLU A 287 -8.99 -14.59 -16.33
CA GLU A 287 -9.62 -13.40 -16.88
C GLU A 287 -8.93 -12.10 -16.45
N MET A 288 -8.56 -11.98 -15.17
CA MET A 288 -7.84 -10.81 -14.68
C MET A 288 -6.40 -10.74 -15.21
N LEU A 289 -5.73 -11.86 -15.38
CA LEU A 289 -4.43 -11.91 -16.04
C LEU A 289 -4.53 -11.43 -17.51
N GLU A 290 -5.58 -11.79 -18.23
CA GLU A 290 -5.84 -11.29 -19.59
C GLU A 290 -6.08 -9.76 -19.58
N ASP A 291 -6.85 -9.25 -18.63
CA ASP A 291 -7.08 -7.81 -18.49
C ASP A 291 -5.74 -7.07 -18.29
N ILE A 292 -4.86 -7.60 -17.42
CA ILE A 292 -3.53 -7.04 -17.19
C ILE A 292 -2.65 -7.17 -18.46
N ALA A 293 -2.73 -8.29 -19.18
CA ALA A 293 -1.98 -8.48 -20.42
C ALA A 293 -2.37 -7.44 -21.48
N ILE A 294 -3.65 -7.23 -21.69
CA ILE A 294 -4.18 -6.23 -22.63
C ILE A 294 -3.75 -4.82 -22.22
N LEU A 295 -3.84 -4.51 -20.92
CA LEU A 295 -3.45 -3.21 -20.39
C LEU A 295 -1.96 -2.92 -20.56
N THR A 296 -1.11 -3.93 -20.42
CA THR A 296 0.35 -3.80 -20.42
C THR A 296 1.00 -4.13 -21.77
N GLY A 297 0.20 -4.63 -22.72
CA GLY A 297 0.67 -5.06 -24.04
C GLY A 297 1.49 -6.34 -24.00
N GLY A 298 1.35 -7.15 -22.95
CA GLY A 298 1.98 -8.44 -22.79
C GLY A 298 1.10 -9.61 -23.19
N VAL A 299 1.57 -10.83 -22.91
CA VAL A 299 0.86 -12.07 -23.17
C VAL A 299 0.78 -12.89 -21.88
N VAL A 300 -0.39 -13.46 -21.59
CA VAL A 300 -0.51 -14.45 -20.51
C VAL A 300 0.12 -15.76 -20.95
N THR A 301 1.17 -16.14 -20.23
CA THR A 301 1.78 -17.46 -20.43
C THR A 301 0.89 -18.51 -19.79
N SER A 302 0.39 -19.42 -20.62
CA SER A 302 -0.49 -20.51 -20.21
C SER A 302 -0.21 -21.73 -21.08
N GLU A 303 -0.04 -22.87 -20.43
CA GLU A 303 0.11 -24.14 -21.14
C GLU A 303 -1.17 -24.51 -21.89
N ASP A 304 -2.35 -24.10 -21.40
CA ASP A 304 -3.62 -24.28 -22.10
C ASP A 304 -3.63 -23.58 -23.46
N LYS A 305 -2.82 -22.51 -23.60
CA LYS A 305 -2.59 -21.76 -24.87
C LYS A 305 -1.36 -22.23 -25.64
N GLY A 306 -0.69 -23.29 -25.19
CA GLY A 306 0.54 -23.81 -25.79
C GLY A 306 1.80 -22.98 -25.49
N LEU A 307 1.72 -22.00 -24.59
CA LEU A 307 2.86 -21.16 -24.20
C LEU A 307 3.47 -21.67 -22.89
N LYS A 308 4.74 -22.03 -22.95
CA LYS A 308 5.53 -22.42 -21.76
C LYS A 308 6.50 -21.29 -21.38
N LEU A 309 6.83 -21.22 -20.08
CA LEU A 309 7.82 -20.23 -19.57
C LEU A 309 9.16 -20.29 -20.29
N GLU A 310 9.59 -21.50 -20.64
CA GLU A 310 10.87 -21.75 -21.32
C GLU A 310 10.93 -21.14 -22.75
N ASN A 311 9.78 -20.88 -23.36
CA ASN A 311 9.66 -20.33 -24.72
C ASN A 311 9.35 -18.84 -24.78
N LEU A 312 9.32 -18.17 -23.62
CA LEU A 312 9.03 -16.74 -23.55
C LEU A 312 10.21 -15.91 -24.07
N THR A 313 9.86 -14.89 -24.84
CA THR A 313 10.79 -13.85 -25.26
C THR A 313 10.46 -12.52 -24.59
N ILE A 314 11.42 -11.62 -24.55
CA ILE A 314 11.25 -10.30 -23.91
C ILE A 314 10.12 -9.47 -24.53
N ASP A 315 9.81 -9.70 -25.81
CA ASP A 315 8.75 -9.01 -26.55
C ASP A 315 7.34 -9.46 -26.16
N MET A 316 7.23 -10.63 -25.51
CA MET A 316 5.98 -11.14 -24.97
C MET A 316 5.66 -10.59 -23.58
N LEU A 317 6.63 -9.94 -22.94
CA LEU A 317 6.45 -9.35 -21.64
C LEU A 317 5.64 -8.05 -21.74
N GLY A 318 4.72 -7.87 -20.78
CA GLY A 318 4.03 -6.61 -20.61
C GLY A 318 5.00 -5.50 -20.17
N ARG A 319 4.59 -4.25 -20.34
CA ARG A 319 5.34 -3.05 -19.97
C ARG A 319 4.43 -2.00 -19.35
N ALA A 320 4.99 -1.17 -18.49
CA ALA A 320 4.34 0.01 -17.92
C ALA A 320 5.38 1.11 -17.70
N ASP A 321 4.93 2.35 -17.51
CA ASP A 321 5.82 3.45 -17.14
C ASP A 321 6.31 3.29 -15.70
N LYS A 322 5.37 2.95 -14.78
CA LYS A 322 5.71 2.72 -13.37
C LYS A 322 4.88 1.59 -12.76
N ILE A 323 5.46 0.89 -11.81
CA ILE A 323 4.77 -0.07 -10.93
C ILE A 323 5.13 0.27 -9.49
N THR A 324 4.09 0.31 -8.65
CA THR A 324 4.24 0.43 -7.19
C THR A 324 3.54 -0.76 -6.53
N ILE A 325 4.24 -1.43 -5.63
CA ILE A 325 3.71 -2.58 -4.89
C ILE A 325 3.90 -2.31 -3.40
N ASP A 326 2.83 -2.34 -2.66
CA ASP A 326 2.85 -2.33 -1.20
C ASP A 326 2.59 -3.75 -0.64
N LYS A 327 2.30 -3.86 0.64
CA LYS A 327 2.03 -5.12 1.31
C LYS A 327 0.75 -5.80 0.80
N GLU A 328 -0.21 -5.05 0.29
CA GLU A 328 -1.56 -5.51 -0.04
C GLU A 328 -1.93 -5.31 -1.50
N ASN A 329 -1.35 -4.31 -2.16
CA ASN A 329 -1.76 -3.86 -3.49
C ASN A 329 -0.60 -3.80 -4.48
N THR A 330 -0.95 -3.96 -5.75
CA THR A 330 -0.06 -3.68 -6.89
C THR A 330 -0.74 -2.68 -7.81
N THR A 331 -0.09 -1.54 -8.05
CA THR A 331 -0.56 -0.48 -8.95
C THR A 331 0.31 -0.42 -10.19
N ILE A 332 -0.30 -0.57 -11.36
CA ILE A 332 0.31 -0.43 -12.67
C ILE A 332 -0.10 0.93 -13.24
N VAL A 333 0.87 1.79 -13.50
CA VAL A 333 0.63 3.13 -14.04
C VAL A 333 1.08 3.17 -15.49
N LYS A 334 0.19 3.58 -16.37
CA LYS A 334 0.41 3.76 -17.81
C LYS A 334 0.99 2.51 -18.48
N GLY A 335 0.19 1.45 -18.51
CA GLY A 335 0.51 0.24 -19.27
C GLY A 335 0.69 0.54 -20.77
N ALA A 336 1.56 -0.23 -21.42
CA ALA A 336 1.92 -0.06 -22.83
C ALA A 336 0.91 -0.70 -23.82
N GLY A 337 -0.23 -1.17 -23.32
CA GLY A 337 -1.30 -1.75 -24.15
C GLY A 337 -1.89 -0.75 -25.15
N LYS A 338 -2.30 -1.24 -26.30
CA LYS A 338 -2.93 -0.41 -27.32
C LYS A 338 -4.34 -0.02 -26.89
N LYS A 339 -4.70 1.24 -27.02
CA LYS A 339 -6.01 1.78 -26.62
C LYS A 339 -7.18 1.05 -27.27
N GLU A 340 -7.01 0.61 -28.53
CA GLU A 340 -8.04 -0.12 -29.26
C GLU A 340 -8.37 -1.44 -28.57
N PHE A 341 -7.37 -2.24 -28.19
CA PHE A 341 -7.56 -3.52 -27.50
C PHE A 341 -8.13 -3.36 -26.10
N ILE A 342 -7.72 -2.30 -25.39
CA ILE A 342 -8.28 -1.96 -24.08
C ILE A 342 -9.78 -1.63 -24.22
N GLN A 343 -10.15 -0.83 -25.24
CA GLN A 343 -11.54 -0.46 -25.48
C GLN A 343 -12.38 -1.69 -25.91
N GLU A 344 -11.86 -2.53 -26.78
CA GLU A 344 -12.51 -3.79 -27.16
C GLU A 344 -12.76 -4.69 -25.94
N ARG A 345 -11.80 -4.78 -25.02
CA ARG A 345 -11.94 -5.54 -23.79
C ARG A 345 -13.02 -4.96 -22.86
N ILE A 346 -13.06 -3.64 -22.73
CA ILE A 346 -14.10 -2.93 -21.98
C ILE A 346 -15.50 -3.28 -22.55
N GLU A 347 -15.66 -3.24 -23.85
CA GLU A 347 -16.94 -3.59 -24.51
C GLU A 347 -17.30 -5.08 -24.34
N GLN A 348 -16.31 -5.98 -24.33
CA GLN A 348 -16.54 -7.39 -24.02
C GLN A 348 -17.07 -7.57 -22.60
N ILE A 349 -16.45 -6.91 -21.61
CA ILE A 349 -16.87 -6.98 -20.20
C ILE A 349 -18.29 -6.42 -20.04
N LYS A 350 -18.63 -5.31 -20.68
CA LYS A 350 -20.01 -4.76 -20.68
C LYS A 350 -21.04 -5.76 -21.20
N LYS A 351 -20.75 -6.42 -22.32
CA LYS A 351 -21.63 -7.47 -22.86
C LYS A 351 -21.77 -8.67 -21.91
N LEU A 352 -20.70 -9.04 -21.18
CA LEU A 352 -20.78 -10.10 -20.18
C LEU A 352 -21.68 -9.68 -19.00
N ILE A 353 -21.64 -8.42 -18.57
CA ILE A 353 -22.53 -7.88 -17.54
C ILE A 353 -24.00 -7.96 -17.98
N GLU A 354 -24.30 -7.55 -19.22
CA GLU A 354 -25.65 -7.57 -19.78
C GLU A 354 -26.22 -9.01 -19.86
N ASN A 355 -25.38 -9.98 -20.23
CA ASN A 355 -25.78 -11.38 -20.40
C ASN A 355 -25.74 -12.21 -19.10
N SER A 356 -25.15 -11.70 -18.04
CA SER A 356 -25.07 -12.41 -16.76
C SER A 356 -26.44 -12.43 -16.08
N THR A 357 -26.83 -13.59 -15.54
CA THR A 357 -28.04 -13.77 -14.75
C THR A 357 -27.81 -13.77 -13.25
N SER A 358 -26.55 -13.87 -12.83
CA SER A 358 -26.12 -13.88 -11.42
C SER A 358 -25.77 -12.47 -10.96
N ASP A 359 -26.43 -11.98 -9.92
CA ASP A 359 -26.13 -10.66 -9.36
C ASP A 359 -24.69 -10.58 -8.83
N TYR A 360 -24.19 -11.67 -8.23
CA TYR A 360 -22.80 -11.76 -7.77
C TYR A 360 -21.78 -11.68 -8.94
N ASP A 361 -22.06 -12.38 -10.07
CA ASP A 361 -21.16 -12.30 -11.22
C ASP A 361 -21.23 -10.93 -11.89
N LYS A 362 -22.40 -10.30 -11.93
CA LYS A 362 -22.55 -8.91 -12.40
C LYS A 362 -21.70 -7.96 -11.56
N GLU A 363 -21.77 -8.06 -10.24
CA GLU A 363 -20.95 -7.23 -9.33
C GLU A 363 -19.46 -7.40 -9.63
N LYS A 364 -18.98 -8.64 -9.74
CA LYS A 364 -17.56 -8.90 -10.03
C LYS A 364 -17.12 -8.47 -11.43
N LEU A 365 -18.00 -8.54 -12.42
CA LEU A 365 -17.75 -8.00 -13.76
C LEU A 365 -17.73 -6.45 -13.74
N GLN A 366 -18.59 -5.82 -12.93
CA GLN A 366 -18.59 -4.36 -12.75
C GLN A 366 -17.29 -3.86 -12.09
N GLU A 367 -16.79 -4.57 -11.06
CA GLU A 367 -15.49 -4.29 -10.45
C GLU A 367 -14.35 -4.35 -11.51
N ARG A 368 -14.34 -5.39 -12.36
CA ARG A 368 -13.37 -5.52 -13.44
C ARG A 368 -13.47 -4.39 -14.46
N LEU A 369 -14.72 -4.06 -14.86
CA LEU A 369 -15.00 -2.96 -15.78
C LEU A 369 -14.45 -1.64 -15.22
N ALA A 370 -14.72 -1.36 -13.96
CA ALA A 370 -14.26 -0.15 -13.30
C ALA A 370 -12.72 -0.06 -13.27
N LYS A 371 -12.03 -1.17 -12.94
CA LYS A 371 -10.57 -1.24 -12.95
C LYS A 371 -9.96 -1.03 -14.36
N MET A 372 -10.60 -1.55 -15.41
CA MET A 372 -10.14 -1.39 -16.79
C MET A 372 -10.44 0.00 -17.37
N ALA A 373 -11.61 0.56 -17.06
CA ALA A 373 -12.10 1.81 -17.63
C ALA A 373 -11.65 3.05 -16.85
N GLY A 374 -11.51 2.95 -15.53
CA GLY A 374 -11.20 4.08 -14.65
C GLY A 374 -9.78 4.62 -14.82
N GLY A 375 -8.82 3.76 -15.11
CA GLY A 375 -7.42 4.16 -15.17
C GLY A 375 -6.85 4.54 -13.79
N VAL A 376 -5.76 5.30 -13.81
CA VAL A 376 -5.09 5.83 -12.61
C VAL A 376 -5.01 7.35 -12.73
N ALA A 377 -5.49 8.07 -11.71
CA ALA A 377 -5.22 9.49 -11.59
C ALA A 377 -3.84 9.69 -10.96
N VAL A 378 -2.95 10.37 -11.66
CA VAL A 378 -1.63 10.73 -11.14
C VAL A 378 -1.69 12.19 -10.70
N LEU A 379 -1.56 12.41 -9.40
CA LEU A 379 -1.45 13.73 -8.81
C LEU A 379 0.03 14.12 -8.77
N TYR A 380 0.44 14.99 -9.68
CA TYR A 380 1.79 15.54 -9.70
C TYR A 380 1.87 16.73 -8.76
N VAL A 381 2.60 16.58 -7.67
CA VAL A 381 2.76 17.62 -6.64
C VAL A 381 3.93 18.51 -6.99
N GLY A 382 3.67 19.80 -7.18
CA GLY A 382 4.68 20.83 -7.42
C GLY A 382 4.83 21.79 -6.25
N ALA A 383 6.06 22.24 -6.02
CA ALA A 383 6.37 23.28 -5.04
C ALA A 383 7.66 24.02 -5.41
N PRO A 384 7.90 25.23 -4.84
CA PRO A 384 9.10 26.01 -5.10
C PRO A 384 10.39 25.38 -4.55
N SER A 385 10.27 24.51 -3.54
CA SER A 385 11.42 23.85 -2.91
C SER A 385 11.15 22.35 -2.73
N GLU A 386 12.22 21.55 -2.69
CA GLU A 386 12.15 20.10 -2.46
C GLU A 386 11.51 19.75 -1.11
N VAL A 387 11.80 20.53 -0.07
CA VAL A 387 11.24 20.31 1.28
C VAL A 387 9.72 20.51 1.27
N GLU A 388 9.24 21.61 0.66
CA GLU A 388 7.82 21.90 0.54
C GLU A 388 7.10 20.89 -0.36
N MET A 389 7.75 20.41 -1.41
CA MET A 389 7.20 19.40 -2.29
C MET A 389 7.01 18.06 -1.56
N LYS A 390 7.96 17.64 -0.75
CA LYS A 390 7.85 16.44 0.08
C LYS A 390 6.75 16.57 1.14
N GLU A 391 6.67 17.73 1.83
CA GLU A 391 5.60 17.98 2.80
C GLU A 391 4.19 17.91 2.15
N LYS A 392 4.04 18.46 0.94
CA LYS A 392 2.76 18.42 0.22
C LYS A 392 2.42 17.03 -0.31
N LYS A 393 3.43 16.23 -0.62
CA LYS A 393 3.26 14.87 -1.12
C LYS A 393 2.84 13.88 -0.02
N ASP A 394 3.40 14.04 1.19
CA ASP A 394 3.07 13.26 2.38
C ASP A 394 1.67 13.55 2.90
#